data_c7096b0b722fedaada70269d20f3d2f5
#
_entry.id   c7096b0b722fedaada70269d20f3d2f5
#
_cell.length_a   1.000
_cell.length_b   1.000
_cell.length_c   1.000
_cell.angle_alpha   90.00
_cell.angle_beta   90.00
_cell.angle_gamma   90.00
#
_symmetry.space_group_name_H-M   'P 1'
#
loop_
_entity.id
_entity.type
_entity.pdbx_description
1 polymer ?
#
loop_
_entity_poly.entity_id
_entity_poly.type
_entity_poly.pdbx_seq_one_letter_code
_entity_poly.pdbx_strand_id
1 'polypeptide(L)'
;MRLSRLLTPRTVAYAHCDLPCGVYDPAQARIEAESVKAIMEKYQSNEDPVFRTRALIIKEQRAELVKHHLWVLWTDYFKPPHFEKYPQLHELFNKATKAAGAAGGKGSVDPAEGQALLDQIAAIDKIFWETKQA
;
A
#
# COMPACT_ATOMS: atom_id res chain seq x y z
N MET A 1 20.25 34.37 -25.93
CA MET A 1 19.58 33.08 -26.18
C MET A 1 19.74 32.22 -24.93
N ARG A 2 18.68 31.92 -24.17
CA ARG A 2 18.81 31.16 -22.93
C ARG A 2 18.94 29.67 -23.26
N LEU A 3 20.09 29.07 -22.98
CA LEU A 3 20.38 27.62 -23.15
C LEU A 3 19.37 26.72 -22.40
N SER A 4 18.63 27.27 -21.41
CA SER A 4 17.65 26.54 -20.63
C SER A 4 16.48 25.96 -21.46
N ARG A 5 16.16 26.52 -22.63
CA ARG A 5 15.11 26.01 -23.53
C ARG A 5 15.51 24.77 -24.35
N LEU A 6 16.82 24.51 -24.47
CA LEU A 6 17.34 23.35 -25.19
C LEU A 6 17.43 22.10 -24.31
N LEU A 7 17.32 22.26 -22.98
CA LEU A 7 17.46 21.20 -22.00
C LEU A 7 16.11 20.78 -21.35
N THR A 8 15.00 21.41 -21.74
CA THR A 8 13.69 20.99 -21.28
C THR A 8 13.26 19.73 -22.05
N PRO A 9 13.04 18.59 -21.38
CA PRO A 9 12.58 17.39 -22.03
C PRO A 9 11.21 17.63 -22.67
N ARG A 10 11.00 17.14 -23.89
CA ARG A 10 9.71 17.23 -24.59
C ARG A 10 8.63 16.36 -23.94
N THR A 11 9.07 15.32 -23.26
CA THR A 11 8.19 14.39 -22.55
C THR A 11 8.78 14.16 -21.16
N VAL A 12 8.00 14.41 -20.12
CA VAL A 12 8.33 14.09 -18.74
C VAL A 12 7.55 12.84 -18.39
N ALA A 13 8.26 11.74 -18.12
CA ALA A 13 7.66 10.53 -17.56
C ALA A 13 7.94 10.53 -16.05
N TYR A 14 6.90 10.46 -15.26
CA TYR A 14 7.01 10.35 -13.80
C TYR A 14 7.04 8.87 -13.41
N ALA A 15 7.99 8.50 -12.56
CA ALA A 15 8.03 7.16 -12.01
C ALA A 15 6.78 6.94 -11.14
N HIS A 16 6.03 5.90 -11.47
CA HIS A 16 4.74 5.55 -10.91
C HIS A 16 3.66 6.63 -11.10
N CYS A 17 3.22 6.70 -12.33
CA CYS A 17 1.92 7.20 -12.76
C CYS A 17 1.38 8.47 -12.10
N ASP A 18 2.14 9.55 -12.07
CA ASP A 18 1.54 10.88 -12.11
C ASP A 18 0.86 11.16 -13.47
N LEU A 19 1.07 10.24 -14.43
CA LEU A 19 0.27 10.24 -15.65
C LEU A 19 -1.15 9.80 -15.31
N PRO A 20 -2.18 10.52 -15.77
CA PRO A 20 -3.57 10.13 -15.55
C PRO A 20 -3.95 8.92 -16.40
N CYS A 21 -3.26 7.80 -16.20
CA CYS A 21 -3.51 6.55 -16.92
C CYS A 21 -4.81 5.86 -16.49
N GLY A 22 -5.32 6.17 -15.30
CA GLY A 22 -6.52 5.56 -14.73
C GLY A 22 -6.35 4.08 -14.32
N VAL A 23 -5.14 3.54 -14.42
CA VAL A 23 -4.84 2.13 -14.13
C VAL A 23 -4.39 2.02 -12.68
N TYR A 24 -5.36 1.96 -11.76
CA TYR A 24 -5.15 1.77 -10.33
C TYR A 24 -6.01 0.60 -9.85
N ASP A 25 -5.50 -0.17 -8.90
CA ASP A 25 -6.23 -1.26 -8.28
C ASP A 25 -5.71 -1.49 -6.84
N PRO A 26 -6.57 -1.48 -5.82
CA PRO A 26 -6.19 -1.82 -4.44
C PRO A 26 -5.65 -3.24 -4.27
N ALA A 27 -5.86 -4.11 -5.26
CA ALA A 27 -5.34 -5.47 -5.27
C ALA A 27 -3.82 -5.54 -5.05
N GLN A 28 -3.05 -4.55 -5.48
CA GLN A 28 -1.60 -4.52 -5.24
C GLN A 28 -1.28 -4.46 -3.73
N ALA A 29 -1.94 -3.57 -2.99
CA ALA A 29 -1.77 -3.49 -1.54
C ALA A 29 -2.27 -4.76 -0.84
N ARG A 30 -3.41 -5.31 -1.28
CA ARG A 30 -4.00 -6.53 -0.74
C ARG A 30 -3.09 -7.73 -0.90
N ILE A 31 -2.53 -7.96 -2.09
CA ILE A 31 -1.63 -9.10 -2.36
C ILE A 31 -0.40 -9.06 -1.46
N GLU A 32 0.18 -7.89 -1.28
CA GLU A 32 1.34 -7.74 -0.38
C GLU A 32 0.95 -7.95 1.09
N ALA A 33 -0.23 -7.50 1.52
CA ALA A 33 -0.73 -7.73 2.87
C ALA A 33 -1.07 -9.21 3.13
N GLU A 34 -1.63 -9.91 2.13
CA GLU A 34 -1.83 -11.38 2.18
C GLU A 34 -0.49 -12.09 2.36
N SER A 35 0.56 -11.63 1.66
CA SER A 35 1.92 -12.15 1.80
C SER A 35 2.47 -11.93 3.21
N VAL A 36 2.28 -10.73 3.79
CA VAL A 36 2.66 -10.42 5.17
C VAL A 36 2.00 -11.37 6.15
N LYS A 37 0.67 -11.56 6.07
CA LYS A 37 -0.07 -12.47 6.95
C LYS A 37 0.40 -13.91 6.80
N ALA A 38 0.55 -14.40 5.56
CA ALA A 38 1.00 -15.77 5.29
C ALA A 38 2.42 -16.03 5.84
N ILE A 39 3.31 -15.04 5.79
CA ILE A 39 4.64 -15.13 6.39
C ILE A 39 4.55 -15.20 7.92
N MET A 40 3.67 -14.42 8.55
CA MET A 40 3.44 -14.49 9.99
C MET A 40 2.96 -15.88 10.43
N GLU A 41 2.00 -16.46 9.70
CA GLU A 41 1.50 -17.82 9.95
C GLU A 41 2.62 -18.86 9.83
N LYS A 42 3.43 -18.77 8.78
CA LYS A 42 4.58 -19.67 8.59
C LYS A 42 5.67 -19.48 9.66
N TYR A 43 5.87 -18.25 10.11
CA TYR A 43 6.81 -17.95 11.20
C TYR A 43 6.40 -18.64 12.50
N GLN A 44 5.11 -18.65 12.82
CA GLN A 44 4.58 -19.30 14.02
C GLN A 44 4.73 -20.82 13.97
N SER A 45 4.63 -21.43 12.81
CA SER A 45 4.67 -22.88 12.61
C SER A 45 6.08 -23.45 12.34
N ASN A 46 7.12 -22.63 12.31
CA ASN A 46 8.48 -23.05 11.96
C ASN A 46 9.48 -22.52 12.99
N GLU A 47 10.30 -23.41 13.56
CA GLU A 47 11.30 -23.08 14.58
C GLU A 47 12.73 -22.95 14.02
N ASP A 48 12.95 -23.28 12.73
CA ASP A 48 14.25 -23.14 12.11
C ASP A 48 14.71 -21.66 12.12
N PRO A 49 15.87 -21.36 12.75
CA PRO A 49 16.33 -20.00 12.90
C PRO A 49 16.68 -19.34 11.56
N VAL A 50 17.14 -20.08 10.57
CA VAL A 50 17.44 -19.57 9.23
C VAL A 50 16.13 -19.16 8.53
N PHE A 51 15.12 -20.01 8.61
CA PHE A 51 13.79 -19.68 8.07
C PHE A 51 13.21 -18.45 8.75
N ARG A 52 13.20 -18.40 10.09
CA ARG A 52 12.66 -17.26 10.85
C ARG A 52 13.36 -15.95 10.52
N THR A 53 14.67 -15.95 10.39
CA THR A 53 15.43 -14.75 10.00
C THR A 53 15.02 -14.27 8.62
N ARG A 54 14.95 -15.16 7.63
CA ARG A 54 14.49 -14.81 6.28
C ARG A 54 13.04 -14.35 6.26
N ALA A 55 12.17 -14.99 7.01
CA ALA A 55 10.76 -14.64 7.11
C ALA A 55 10.58 -13.19 7.60
N LEU A 56 11.32 -12.78 8.63
CA LEU A 56 11.27 -11.40 9.14
C LEU A 56 11.71 -10.39 8.09
N ILE A 57 12.80 -10.65 7.37
CA ILE A 57 13.31 -9.75 6.32
C ILE A 57 12.30 -9.62 5.19
N ILE A 58 11.78 -10.74 4.69
CA ILE A 58 10.83 -10.74 3.58
C ILE A 58 9.50 -10.10 4.00
N LYS A 59 9.02 -10.39 5.22
CA LYS A 59 7.80 -9.78 5.78
C LYS A 59 7.92 -8.26 5.82
N GLU A 60 9.04 -7.72 6.27
CA GLU A 60 9.26 -6.28 6.32
C GLU A 60 9.25 -5.65 4.92
N GLN A 61 9.89 -6.29 3.95
CA GLN A 61 9.87 -5.84 2.55
C GLN A 61 8.45 -5.82 1.96
N ARG A 62 7.65 -6.87 2.24
CA ARG A 62 6.25 -6.92 1.78
C ARG A 62 5.41 -5.84 2.45
N ALA A 63 5.58 -5.63 3.75
CA ALA A 63 4.89 -4.58 4.49
C ALA A 63 5.24 -3.17 3.98
N GLU A 64 6.48 -2.93 3.56
CA GLU A 64 6.86 -1.69 2.91
C GLU A 64 6.14 -1.50 1.57
N LEU A 65 5.99 -2.56 0.78
CA LEU A 65 5.22 -2.51 -0.47
C LEU A 65 3.73 -2.23 -0.23
N VAL A 66 3.14 -2.77 0.84
CA VAL A 66 1.77 -2.40 1.25
C VAL A 66 1.66 -0.89 1.43
N LYS A 67 2.59 -0.29 2.18
CA LYS A 67 2.61 1.16 2.40
C LYS A 67 2.72 1.92 1.10
N HIS A 68 3.65 1.52 0.24
CA HIS A 68 3.86 2.15 -1.06
C HIS A 68 2.58 2.15 -1.90
N HIS A 69 1.91 1.01 -2.04
CA HIS A 69 0.68 0.91 -2.83
C HIS A 69 -0.49 1.69 -2.21
N LEU A 70 -0.57 1.77 -0.87
CA LEU A 70 -1.55 2.62 -0.20
C LEU A 70 -1.28 4.11 -0.46
N TRP A 71 -0.02 4.55 -0.39
CA TRP A 71 0.33 5.94 -0.67
C TRP A 71 -0.02 6.35 -2.09
N VAL A 72 0.26 5.48 -3.06
CA VAL A 72 -0.09 5.71 -4.48
C VAL A 72 -1.61 5.91 -4.66
N LEU A 73 -2.43 5.08 -4.05
CA LEU A 73 -3.89 5.26 -4.08
C LEU A 73 -4.31 6.58 -3.43
N TRP A 74 -3.75 6.88 -2.28
CA TRP A 74 -4.11 8.08 -1.51
C TRP A 74 -3.73 9.37 -2.21
N THR A 75 -2.53 9.43 -2.78
CA THR A 75 -1.98 10.66 -3.36
C THR A 75 -2.33 10.83 -4.84
N ASP A 76 -2.39 9.74 -5.61
CA ASP A 76 -2.48 9.81 -7.07
C ASP A 76 -3.89 9.48 -7.58
N TYR A 77 -4.57 8.50 -6.98
CA TYR A 77 -5.91 8.12 -7.41
C TYR A 77 -7.01 8.97 -6.79
N PHE A 78 -7.08 9.03 -5.46
CA PHE A 78 -8.15 9.77 -4.78
C PHE A 78 -7.97 11.28 -4.93
N LYS A 79 -9.06 11.95 -5.29
CA LYS A 79 -9.13 13.39 -5.59
C LYS A 79 -10.06 14.09 -4.60
N PRO A 80 -10.01 15.43 -4.50
CA PRO A 80 -10.85 16.19 -3.56
C PRO A 80 -12.33 15.80 -3.54
N PRO A 81 -13.03 15.58 -4.67
CA PRO A 81 -14.42 15.15 -4.63
C PRO A 81 -14.66 13.80 -3.95
N HIS A 82 -13.66 12.87 -4.02
CA HIS A 82 -13.74 11.59 -3.31
C HIS A 82 -13.64 11.80 -1.80
N PHE A 83 -12.74 12.68 -1.33
CA PHE A 83 -12.59 13.00 0.10
C PHE A 83 -13.80 13.75 0.65
N GLU A 84 -14.47 14.57 -0.15
CA GLU A 84 -15.74 15.23 0.23
C GLU A 84 -16.85 14.20 0.41
N LYS A 85 -16.98 13.25 -0.52
CA LYS A 85 -17.99 12.19 -0.47
C LYS A 85 -17.70 11.13 0.59
N TYR A 86 -16.43 10.84 0.85
CA TYR A 86 -15.97 9.83 1.81
C TYR A 86 -14.97 10.45 2.80
N PRO A 87 -15.43 11.28 3.75
CA PRO A 87 -14.55 12.02 4.65
C PRO A 87 -13.67 11.15 5.54
N GLN A 88 -14.01 9.85 5.72
CA GLN A 88 -13.22 8.87 6.46
C GLN A 88 -11.97 8.37 5.72
N LEU A 89 -11.79 8.69 4.43
CA LEU A 89 -10.69 8.16 3.63
C LEU A 89 -9.30 8.49 4.21
N HIS A 90 -9.08 9.73 4.63
CA HIS A 90 -7.79 10.12 5.23
C HIS A 90 -7.46 9.29 6.46
N GLU A 91 -8.44 9.03 7.31
CA GLU A 91 -8.27 8.22 8.51
C GLU A 91 -8.02 6.75 8.16
N LEU A 92 -8.74 6.19 7.18
CA LEU A 92 -8.54 4.83 6.70
C LEU A 92 -7.12 4.63 6.16
N PHE A 93 -6.63 5.53 5.30
CA PHE A 93 -5.25 5.45 4.80
C PHE A 93 -4.21 5.60 5.91
N ASN A 94 -4.42 6.51 6.85
CA ASN A 94 -3.51 6.69 7.99
C ASN A 94 -3.45 5.42 8.85
N LYS A 95 -4.60 4.83 9.18
CA LYS A 95 -4.67 3.58 9.95
C LYS A 95 -4.02 2.41 9.22
N ALA A 96 -4.36 2.19 7.95
CA ALA A 96 -3.81 1.10 7.15
C ALA A 96 -2.28 1.23 6.98
N THR A 97 -1.79 2.44 6.72
CA THR A 97 -0.34 2.70 6.59
C THR A 97 0.39 2.42 7.90
N LYS A 98 -0.18 2.82 9.05
CA LYS A 98 0.38 2.53 10.37
C LYS A 98 0.33 1.04 10.69
N ALA A 99 -0.77 0.36 10.36
CA ALA A 99 -0.90 -1.09 10.54
C ALA A 99 0.09 -1.89 9.69
N ALA A 100 0.45 -1.42 8.51
CA ALA A 100 1.54 -2.01 7.72
C ALA A 100 2.94 -1.72 8.31
N GLY A 101 3.08 -0.70 9.14
CA GLY A 101 4.35 -0.28 9.75
C GLY A 101 4.68 -0.98 11.06
N ALA A 102 5.33 -0.24 11.97
CA ALA A 102 5.83 -0.74 13.25
C ALA A 102 4.73 -1.26 14.20
N ALA A 103 3.51 -0.75 14.07
CA ALA A 103 2.37 -1.17 14.87
C ALA A 103 1.78 -2.54 14.46
N GLY A 104 2.16 -3.07 13.29
CA GLY A 104 1.58 -4.30 12.75
C GLY A 104 2.54 -5.04 11.81
N GLY A 105 2.38 -4.87 10.50
CA GLY A 105 3.06 -5.65 9.46
C GLY A 105 4.57 -5.75 9.59
N LYS A 106 5.25 -4.68 9.97
CA LYS A 106 6.70 -4.69 10.23
C LYS A 106 7.02 -5.17 11.64
N GLY A 107 6.39 -4.60 12.66
CA GLY A 107 6.76 -4.78 14.07
C GLY A 107 6.21 -6.03 14.73
N SER A 108 5.29 -6.76 14.11
CA SER A 108 4.65 -7.95 14.69
C SER A 108 4.89 -9.21 13.84
N VAL A 109 4.75 -10.35 14.50
CA VAL A 109 4.66 -11.68 13.85
C VAL A 109 3.33 -12.37 14.15
N ASP A 110 2.38 -11.63 14.74
CA ASP A 110 1.05 -12.13 15.03
C ASP A 110 0.17 -12.07 13.77
N PRO A 111 -0.35 -13.22 13.26
CA PRO A 111 -1.23 -13.24 12.10
C PRO A 111 -2.50 -12.38 12.25
N ALA A 112 -2.95 -12.12 13.50
CA ALA A 112 -4.10 -11.25 13.75
C ALA A 112 -3.84 -9.80 13.29
N GLU A 113 -2.62 -9.31 13.42
CA GLU A 113 -2.23 -8.00 12.91
C GLU A 113 -2.22 -7.98 11.36
N GLY A 114 -1.83 -9.08 10.74
CA GLY A 114 -1.93 -9.26 9.29
C GLY A 114 -3.38 -9.24 8.81
N GLN A 115 -4.29 -9.87 9.56
CA GLN A 115 -5.72 -9.83 9.25
C GLN A 115 -6.31 -8.43 9.44
N ALA A 116 -5.97 -7.75 10.53
CA ALA A 116 -6.41 -6.37 10.78
C ALA A 116 -5.98 -5.42 9.65
N LEU A 117 -4.77 -5.58 9.12
CA LEU A 117 -4.29 -4.83 7.96
C LEU A 117 -5.14 -5.12 6.71
N LEU A 118 -5.45 -6.39 6.44
CA LEU A 118 -6.32 -6.79 5.32
C LEU A 118 -7.72 -6.20 5.44
N ASP A 119 -8.30 -6.17 6.63
CA ASP A 119 -9.64 -5.61 6.87
C ASP A 119 -9.66 -4.09 6.58
N GLN A 120 -8.58 -3.38 6.93
CA GLN A 120 -8.45 -1.95 6.63
C GLN A 120 -8.28 -1.69 5.13
N ILE A 121 -7.52 -2.53 4.44
CA ILE A 121 -7.37 -2.45 2.98
C ILE A 121 -8.72 -2.74 2.30
N ALA A 122 -9.48 -3.72 2.79
CA ALA A 122 -10.81 -4.03 2.27
C ALA A 122 -11.80 -2.85 2.39
N ALA A 123 -11.71 -2.07 3.47
CA ALA A 123 -12.52 -0.86 3.61
C ALA A 123 -12.17 0.21 2.56
N ILE A 124 -10.89 0.39 2.24
CA ILE A 124 -10.42 1.29 1.18
C ILE A 124 -10.84 0.76 -0.20
N ASP A 125 -10.68 -0.54 -0.44
CA ASP A 125 -11.05 -1.22 -1.68
C ASP A 125 -12.53 -1.02 -2.03
N LYS A 126 -13.40 -1.17 -1.04
CA LYS A 126 -14.83 -0.93 -1.20
C LYS A 126 -15.10 0.49 -1.72
N ILE A 127 -14.53 1.51 -1.07
CA ILE A 127 -14.72 2.91 -1.48
C ILE A 127 -14.12 3.14 -2.87
N PHE A 128 -12.96 2.55 -3.16
CA PHE A 128 -12.33 2.65 -4.48
C PHE A 128 -13.29 2.22 -5.59
N TRP A 129 -13.90 1.05 -5.47
CA TRP A 129 -14.83 0.54 -6.49
C TRP A 129 -16.13 1.32 -6.55
N GLU A 130 -16.61 1.88 -5.45
CA GLU A 130 -17.74 2.81 -5.45
C GLU A 130 -17.43 4.09 -6.26
N THR A 131 -16.20 4.60 -6.20
CA THR A 131 -15.77 5.76 -6.99
C THR A 131 -15.59 5.45 -8.48
N LYS A 132 -15.34 4.18 -8.85
CA LYS A 132 -15.24 3.74 -10.26
C LYS A 132 -16.60 3.61 -10.94
N GLN A 133 -17.67 3.41 -10.18
CA GLN A 133 -19.03 3.26 -10.70
C GLN A 133 -19.77 4.59 -10.79
N ALA A 134 -19.23 5.62 -10.20
CA ALA A 134 -19.78 6.97 -10.24
C ALA A 134 -19.21 7.73 -11.44
#